data_2e7280d93b2ee9c2193255760d5c251c
#
_entry.id   2e7280d93b2ee9c2193255760d5c251c
#
_cell.length_a   1.000
_cell.length_b   1.000
_cell.length_c   1.000
_cell.angle_alpha   90.00
_cell.angle_beta   90.00
_cell.angle_gamma   90.00
#
_symmetry.space_group_name_H-M   'P 1'
#
loop_
_entity.id
_entity.type
_entity.pdbx_description
1 polymer ?
#
loop_
_entity_poly.entity_id
_entity_poly.type
_entity_poly.pdbx_seq_one_letter_code
_entity_poly.pdbx_strand_id
1 'polypeptide(L)'
;RGLGDVYKRQKPTSSKRIDYIDLIKGIAIIGVVWSHTVHPQWYNVTYINALFFFLSGFFFKEEPFPAFLKKKVKTLIIPFTFFYLLSYPFRIIFNLWDYRTLNNFDWGCIFDVFDITNKSDYLFVNVPLWFIFCLFAMQLIYWCMNKITPEKYRTIIYLILTAVIMIWNEEIKSYPTIFMFNNAVQWLPYFIIGNLFGLKLSRLILDYPSKYIIVLT
;
A
#
# COMPACT_ATOMS: atom_id res chain seq x y z
N ARG A 1 -47.95 19.66 5.46
CA ARG A 1 -46.61 19.56 4.80
C ARG A 1 -45.98 18.29 5.31
N GLY A 2 -45.98 17.28 4.43
CA GLY A 2 -45.81 15.89 4.83
C GLY A 2 -44.36 15.44 4.97
N LEU A 3 -44.16 14.42 5.80
CA LEU A 3 -42.94 13.63 6.05
C LEU A 3 -42.28 13.06 4.77
N GLY A 4 -42.91 13.15 3.61
CA GLY A 4 -42.41 12.67 2.34
C GLY A 4 -41.22 13.45 1.74
N ASP A 5 -41.00 14.71 2.16
CA ASP A 5 -39.91 15.54 1.61
C ASP A 5 -38.56 15.34 2.30
N VAL A 6 -38.54 14.72 3.48
CA VAL A 6 -37.31 14.42 4.22
C VAL A 6 -36.58 13.20 3.62
N TYR A 7 -37.34 12.24 3.08
CA TYR A 7 -36.76 11.03 2.48
C TYR A 7 -36.12 11.24 1.09
N LYS A 8 -36.44 12.32 0.39
CA LYS A 8 -35.86 12.63 -0.92
C LYS A 8 -34.45 13.24 -0.89
N ARG A 9 -33.95 13.62 0.27
CA ARG A 9 -32.60 14.25 0.39
C ARG A 9 -31.45 13.30 0.69
N GLN A 10 -31.70 12.04 0.91
CA GLN A 10 -30.63 11.04 1.00
C GLN A 10 -30.42 10.41 -0.39
N LYS A 11 -29.77 11.15 -1.29
CA LYS A 11 -29.05 10.49 -2.38
C LYS A 11 -27.88 9.73 -1.75
N PRO A 12 -27.85 8.41 -1.79
CA PRO A 12 -26.64 7.69 -1.45
C PRO A 12 -25.61 7.99 -2.55
N THR A 13 -24.68 8.88 -2.30
CA THR A 13 -23.43 8.95 -3.04
C THR A 13 -22.54 7.78 -2.59
N SER A 14 -23.08 6.57 -2.59
CA SER A 14 -22.26 5.38 -2.50
C SER A 14 -21.68 5.16 -3.90
N SER A 15 -20.41 5.51 -4.08
CA SER A 15 -19.63 4.86 -5.14
C SER A 15 -19.95 3.37 -5.02
N LYS A 16 -20.46 2.74 -6.10
CA LYS A 16 -20.78 1.30 -6.10
C LYS A 16 -19.57 0.57 -5.52
N ARG A 17 -19.76 0.01 -4.33
CA ARG A 17 -18.75 -0.80 -3.66
C ARG A 17 -18.54 -2.04 -4.52
N ILE A 18 -17.30 -2.38 -4.78
CA ILE A 18 -16.96 -3.54 -5.60
C ILE A 18 -16.66 -4.68 -4.63
N ASP A 19 -17.70 -5.43 -4.28
CA ASP A 19 -17.66 -6.42 -3.20
C ASP A 19 -16.56 -7.48 -3.37
N TYR A 20 -16.30 -7.93 -4.61
CA TYR A 20 -15.22 -8.89 -4.85
C TYR A 20 -13.82 -8.34 -4.59
N ILE A 21 -13.60 -7.03 -4.76
CA ILE A 21 -12.30 -6.41 -4.42
C ILE A 21 -12.12 -6.35 -2.90
N ASP A 22 -13.19 -6.10 -2.15
CA ASP A 22 -13.13 -6.11 -0.69
C ASP A 22 -12.88 -7.54 -0.17
N LEU A 23 -13.45 -8.56 -0.82
CA LEU A 23 -13.15 -9.96 -0.53
C LEU A 23 -11.68 -10.29 -0.79
N ILE A 24 -11.14 -9.90 -1.95
CA ILE A 24 -9.72 -10.11 -2.30
C ILE A 24 -8.80 -9.43 -1.27
N LYS A 25 -9.09 -8.20 -0.86
CA LYS A 25 -8.34 -7.51 0.20
C LYS A 25 -8.40 -8.26 1.53
N GLY A 26 -9.59 -8.75 1.90
CA GLY A 26 -9.78 -9.53 3.12
C GLY A 26 -8.92 -10.81 3.14
N ILE A 27 -8.96 -11.59 2.07
CA ILE A 27 -8.13 -12.79 1.90
C ILE A 27 -6.64 -12.42 1.93
N ALA A 28 -6.25 -11.34 1.26
CA ALA A 28 -4.87 -10.87 1.25
C ALA A 28 -4.39 -10.47 2.66
N ILE A 29 -5.21 -9.79 3.48
CA ILE A 29 -4.87 -9.45 4.87
C ILE A 29 -4.66 -10.71 5.70
N ILE A 30 -5.55 -11.71 5.59
CA ILE A 30 -5.38 -13.01 6.26
C ILE A 30 -4.04 -13.63 5.86
N GLY A 31 -3.68 -13.60 4.58
CA GLY A 31 -2.41 -14.12 4.08
C GLY A 31 -1.20 -13.36 4.66
N VAL A 32 -1.26 -12.04 4.81
CA VAL A 32 -0.20 -11.26 5.47
C VAL A 32 -0.03 -11.69 6.93
N VAL A 33 -1.13 -11.78 7.68
CA VAL A 33 -1.07 -12.23 9.09
C VAL A 33 -0.50 -13.64 9.19
N TRP A 34 -0.95 -14.54 8.32
CA TRP A 34 -0.44 -15.92 8.26
C TRP A 34 1.08 -15.96 8.03
N SER A 35 1.60 -15.20 7.06
CA SER A 35 3.03 -15.17 6.76
C SER A 35 3.89 -14.65 7.90
N HIS A 36 3.37 -13.75 8.72
CA HIS A 36 4.06 -13.22 9.90
C HIS A 36 3.96 -14.11 11.14
N THR A 37 3.01 -15.04 11.18
CA THR A 37 2.81 -15.93 12.35
C THR A 37 3.43 -17.30 12.16
N VAL A 38 3.30 -17.91 10.98
CA VAL A 38 3.66 -19.32 10.74
C VAL A 38 4.95 -19.46 9.91
N HIS A 39 5.40 -18.41 9.23
CA HIS A 39 6.59 -18.40 8.34
C HIS A 39 6.68 -19.61 7.40
N PRO A 40 5.64 -19.97 6.65
CA PRO A 40 5.71 -21.10 5.76
C PRO A 40 6.72 -20.84 4.63
N GLN A 41 7.71 -21.72 4.45
CA GLN A 41 8.77 -21.57 3.43
C GLN A 41 8.24 -21.45 1.99
N TRP A 42 7.07 -22.05 1.70
CA TRP A 42 6.42 -22.04 0.39
C TRP A 42 5.57 -20.79 0.11
N TYR A 43 5.33 -19.96 1.14
CA TYR A 43 4.46 -18.79 1.04
C TYR A 43 5.27 -17.50 1.10
N ASN A 44 5.27 -16.77 0.01
CA ASN A 44 5.97 -15.50 -0.09
C ASN A 44 4.99 -14.31 -0.01
N VAL A 45 5.07 -13.54 1.06
CA VAL A 45 4.25 -12.32 1.27
C VAL A 45 4.44 -11.25 0.18
N THR A 46 5.52 -11.35 -0.58
CA THR A 46 5.84 -10.45 -1.69
C THR A 46 4.69 -10.33 -2.70
N TYR A 47 4.04 -11.45 -3.03
CA TYR A 47 2.89 -11.44 -3.96
C TYR A 47 1.70 -10.66 -3.42
N ILE A 48 1.49 -10.69 -2.12
CA ILE A 48 0.40 -9.95 -1.47
C ILE A 48 0.69 -8.46 -1.45
N ASN A 49 1.94 -8.08 -1.17
CA ASN A 49 2.34 -6.68 -1.23
C ASN A 49 2.15 -6.13 -2.65
N ALA A 50 2.55 -6.88 -3.68
CA ALA A 50 2.32 -6.54 -5.08
C ALA A 50 0.84 -6.31 -5.37
N LEU A 51 -0.05 -7.19 -4.86
CA LEU A 51 -1.49 -7.07 -5.02
C LEU A 51 -2.04 -5.79 -4.37
N PHE A 52 -1.60 -5.44 -3.15
CA PHE A 52 -2.04 -4.22 -2.49
C PHE A 52 -1.58 -2.95 -3.23
N PHE A 53 -0.35 -2.93 -3.75
CA PHE A 53 0.13 -1.81 -4.57
C PHE A 53 -0.64 -1.71 -5.88
N PHE A 54 -0.93 -2.82 -6.54
CA PHE A 54 -1.77 -2.88 -7.73
C PHE A 54 -3.18 -2.31 -7.45
N LEU A 55 -3.84 -2.77 -6.40
CA LEU A 55 -5.16 -2.28 -6.02
C LEU A 55 -5.15 -0.80 -5.64
N SER A 56 -4.07 -0.32 -5.05
CA SER A 56 -3.91 1.11 -4.74
C SER A 56 -3.78 1.95 -6.01
N GLY A 57 -3.08 1.44 -7.03
CA GLY A 57 -3.04 2.05 -8.36
C GLY A 57 -4.40 2.05 -9.05
N PHE A 58 -5.12 0.93 -8.98
CA PHE A 58 -6.47 0.80 -9.52
C PHE A 58 -7.44 1.88 -9.01
N PHE A 59 -7.37 2.19 -7.71
CA PHE A 59 -8.22 3.21 -7.08
C PHE A 59 -7.62 4.61 -7.07
N PHE A 60 -6.44 4.80 -7.64
CA PHE A 60 -5.82 6.11 -7.67
C PHE A 60 -6.63 7.07 -8.55
N LYS A 61 -6.93 8.24 -7.99
CA LYS A 61 -7.56 9.36 -8.71
C LYS A 61 -6.68 10.58 -8.58
N GLU A 62 -6.45 11.22 -9.69
CA GLU A 62 -5.72 12.49 -9.72
C GLU A 62 -6.60 13.60 -9.14
N GLU A 63 -6.08 14.28 -8.14
CA GLU A 63 -6.72 15.41 -7.46
C GLU A 63 -5.72 16.59 -7.41
N PRO A 64 -6.17 17.84 -7.22
CA PRO A 64 -5.28 18.96 -6.97
C PRO A 64 -4.38 18.69 -5.76
N PHE A 65 -3.11 19.11 -5.81
CA PHE A 65 -2.09 18.76 -4.82
C PHE A 65 -2.50 18.99 -3.37
N PRO A 66 -3.09 20.15 -2.99
CA PRO A 66 -3.49 20.36 -1.58
C PRO A 66 -4.55 19.37 -1.10
N ALA A 67 -5.53 19.05 -1.96
CA ALA A 67 -6.59 18.08 -1.64
C ALA A 67 -6.02 16.66 -1.56
N PHE A 68 -5.17 16.29 -2.54
CA PHE A 68 -4.44 15.03 -2.57
C PHE A 68 -3.61 14.84 -1.30
N LEU A 69 -2.74 15.79 -0.97
CA LEU A 69 -1.85 15.71 0.18
C LEU A 69 -2.65 15.61 1.50
N LYS A 70 -3.64 16.48 1.71
CA LYS A 70 -4.50 16.45 2.89
C LYS A 70 -5.18 15.08 3.06
N LYS A 71 -5.69 14.53 1.97
CA LYS A 71 -6.35 13.21 1.98
C LYS A 71 -5.35 12.10 2.34
N LYS A 72 -4.15 12.10 1.73
CA LYS A 72 -3.13 11.05 1.98
C LYS A 72 -2.53 11.15 3.37
N VAL A 73 -2.28 12.34 3.86
CA VAL A 73 -1.85 12.54 5.26
C VAL A 73 -2.92 11.99 6.22
N LYS A 74 -4.20 12.33 6.01
CA LYS A 74 -5.28 11.85 6.87
C LYS A 74 -5.46 10.33 6.83
N THR A 75 -5.31 9.70 5.65
CA THR A 75 -5.63 8.28 5.46
C THR A 75 -4.43 7.34 5.64
N LEU A 76 -3.20 7.83 5.51
CA LEU A 76 -1.99 7.03 5.60
C LEU A 76 -1.07 7.50 6.73
N ILE A 77 -0.70 8.80 6.77
CA ILE A 77 0.31 9.28 7.72
C ILE A 77 -0.23 9.33 9.16
N ILE A 78 -1.46 9.82 9.37
CA ILE A 78 -2.04 9.86 10.71
C ILE A 78 -2.19 8.45 11.30
N PRO A 79 -2.80 7.44 10.61
CA PRO A 79 -2.84 6.08 11.11
C PRO A 79 -1.43 5.48 11.31
N PHE A 80 -0.51 5.71 10.38
CA PHE A 80 0.88 5.29 10.52
C PHE A 80 1.49 5.79 11.82
N THR A 81 1.45 7.11 12.06
CA THR A 81 2.01 7.74 13.25
C THR A 81 1.35 7.22 14.53
N PHE A 82 0.03 7.07 14.52
CA PHE A 82 -0.71 6.53 15.66
C PHE A 82 -0.25 5.11 16.01
N PHE A 83 -0.23 4.20 15.04
CA PHE A 83 0.17 2.81 15.29
C PHE A 83 1.67 2.68 15.57
N TYR A 84 2.51 3.52 14.99
CA TYR A 84 3.94 3.55 15.29
C TYR A 84 4.21 3.93 16.75
N LEU A 85 3.59 5.02 17.22
CA LEU A 85 3.71 5.45 18.61
C LEU A 85 3.07 4.45 19.58
N LEU A 86 1.93 3.87 19.21
CA LEU A 86 1.28 2.84 20.02
C LEU A 86 2.14 1.58 20.15
N SER A 87 2.89 1.21 19.12
CA SER A 87 3.73 0.02 19.12
C SER A 87 4.98 0.16 20.00
N TYR A 88 5.44 1.38 20.28
CA TYR A 88 6.64 1.61 21.06
C TYR A 88 6.55 1.07 22.51
N PRO A 89 5.50 1.34 23.31
CA PRO A 89 5.34 0.71 24.61
C PRO A 89 5.27 -0.82 24.55
N PHE A 90 4.59 -1.37 23.53
CA PHE A 90 4.56 -2.81 23.34
C PHE A 90 5.96 -3.38 23.09
N ARG A 91 6.79 -2.69 22.30
CA ARG A 91 8.18 -3.10 22.07
C ARG A 91 8.98 -3.15 23.37
N ILE A 92 8.80 -2.17 24.26
CA ILE A 92 9.44 -2.17 25.60
C ILE A 92 8.96 -3.37 26.43
N ILE A 93 7.66 -3.62 26.45
CA ILE A 93 7.07 -4.75 27.20
C ILE A 93 7.60 -6.10 26.66
N PHE A 94 7.63 -6.29 25.34
CA PHE A 94 8.17 -7.51 24.74
C PHE A 94 9.66 -7.69 25.05
N ASN A 95 10.45 -6.64 24.97
CA ASN A 95 11.87 -6.72 25.32
C ASN A 95 12.06 -7.11 26.78
N LEU A 96 11.30 -6.53 27.69
CA LEU A 96 11.31 -6.87 29.11
C LEU A 96 10.86 -8.31 29.35
N TRP A 97 9.89 -8.79 28.58
CA TRP A 97 9.43 -10.19 28.67
C TRP A 97 10.50 -11.19 28.24
N ASP A 98 11.15 -10.93 27.09
CA ASP A 98 12.13 -11.83 26.48
C ASP A 98 13.45 -11.85 27.25
N TYR A 99 13.98 -10.65 27.58
CA TYR A 99 15.33 -10.52 28.16
C TYR A 99 15.34 -10.25 29.67
N ARG A 100 14.18 -10.07 30.29
CA ARG A 100 14.02 -9.75 31.72
C ARG A 100 14.79 -8.50 32.19
N THR A 101 15.30 -7.70 31.26
CA THR A 101 16.06 -6.45 31.52
C THR A 101 15.87 -5.47 30.39
N LEU A 102 16.02 -4.19 30.68
CA LEU A 102 16.04 -3.09 29.70
C LEU A 102 17.44 -2.50 29.51
N ASN A 103 18.49 -3.12 30.07
CA ASN A 103 19.84 -2.55 30.02
C ASN A 103 20.36 -2.38 28.59
N ASN A 104 19.96 -3.26 27.67
CA ASN A 104 20.38 -3.23 26.27
C ASN A 104 19.26 -2.77 25.34
N PHE A 105 18.18 -2.19 25.88
CA PHE A 105 17.09 -1.70 25.06
C PHE A 105 17.51 -0.43 24.33
N ASP A 106 17.36 -0.43 23.01
CA ASP A 106 17.59 0.76 22.20
C ASP A 106 16.42 1.73 22.32
N TRP A 107 16.57 2.71 23.22
CA TRP A 107 15.58 3.76 23.40
C TRP A 107 15.44 4.69 22.20
N GLY A 108 16.47 4.71 21.33
CA GLY A 108 16.49 5.51 20.12
C GLY A 108 15.65 4.91 19.00
N CYS A 109 15.20 3.66 19.10
CA CYS A 109 14.45 2.98 18.03
C CYS A 109 13.15 3.67 17.60
N ILE A 110 12.61 4.57 18.44
CA ILE A 110 11.45 5.40 18.07
C ILE A 110 11.77 6.38 16.93
N PHE A 111 13.06 6.70 16.75
CA PHE A 111 13.54 7.60 15.70
C PHE A 111 13.96 6.88 14.41
N ASP A 112 13.88 5.54 14.36
CA ASP A 112 14.26 4.74 13.19
C ASP A 112 13.47 5.12 11.94
N VAL A 113 12.28 5.69 12.12
CA VAL A 113 11.47 6.22 11.01
C VAL A 113 12.19 7.32 10.23
N PHE A 114 13.16 7.99 10.85
CA PHE A 114 14.00 9.03 10.23
C PHE A 114 15.36 8.50 9.78
N ASP A 115 15.66 7.23 10.03
CA ASP A 115 16.92 6.64 9.61
C ASP A 115 17.00 6.62 8.08
N ILE A 116 18.11 7.17 7.58
CA ILE A 116 18.41 7.30 6.16
C ILE A 116 19.05 6.01 5.64
N THR A 117 19.63 5.23 6.54
CA THR A 117 20.39 4.03 6.17
C THR A 117 19.42 2.87 5.91
N ASN A 118 19.57 2.24 4.75
CA ASN A 118 18.80 1.07 4.30
C ASN A 118 19.18 -0.19 5.11
N LYS A 119 19.21 -0.10 6.42
CA LYS A 119 19.37 -1.28 7.26
C LYS A 119 18.07 -2.07 7.20
N SER A 120 18.18 -3.37 7.14
CA SER A 120 17.07 -4.33 7.11
C SER A 120 16.08 -4.21 8.29
N ASP A 121 16.41 -3.37 9.27
CA ASP A 121 15.70 -3.18 10.51
C ASP A 121 14.80 -1.92 10.53
N TYR A 122 14.45 -1.42 9.36
CA TYR A 122 13.52 -0.29 9.23
C TYR A 122 12.28 -0.50 10.07
N LEU A 123 11.95 0.50 10.86
CA LEU A 123 10.79 0.49 11.73
C LEU A 123 10.81 -0.70 12.71
N PHE A 124 11.97 -0.93 13.35
CA PHE A 124 12.14 -1.95 14.36
C PHE A 124 11.01 -1.97 15.43
N VAL A 125 10.41 -0.82 15.68
CA VAL A 125 9.24 -0.68 16.56
C VAL A 125 8.04 -1.47 16.04
N ASN A 126 7.77 -1.40 14.72
CA ASN A 126 6.67 -2.10 14.06
C ASN A 126 6.96 -2.27 12.57
N VAL A 127 7.63 -3.36 12.22
CA VAL A 127 8.08 -3.65 10.85
C VAL A 127 6.96 -3.56 9.80
N PRO A 128 5.76 -4.15 9.98
CA PRO A 128 4.69 -4.08 8.98
C PRO A 128 4.27 -2.68 8.55
N LEU A 129 4.52 -1.66 9.36
CA LEU A 129 4.14 -0.28 9.03
C LEU A 129 4.92 0.32 7.85
N TRP A 130 6.06 -0.27 7.47
CA TRP A 130 6.83 0.15 6.30
C TRP A 130 5.96 0.28 5.05
N PHE A 131 4.99 -0.62 4.89
CA PHE A 131 4.09 -0.67 3.75
C PHE A 131 3.25 0.61 3.60
N ILE A 132 2.72 1.13 4.72
CA ILE A 132 1.85 2.33 4.70
C ILE A 132 2.67 3.56 4.26
N PHE A 133 3.89 3.66 4.78
CA PHE A 133 4.78 4.78 4.45
C PHE A 133 5.27 4.68 2.99
N CYS A 134 5.66 3.49 2.56
CA CYS A 134 6.01 3.19 1.18
C CYS A 134 4.87 3.53 0.22
N LEU A 135 3.62 3.18 0.57
CA LEU A 135 2.44 3.49 -0.22
C LEU A 135 2.21 5.01 -0.35
N PHE A 136 2.44 5.77 0.73
CA PHE A 136 2.37 7.23 0.70
C PHE A 136 3.42 7.82 -0.25
N ALA A 137 4.68 7.42 -0.10
CA ALA A 137 5.78 7.86 -0.96
C ALA A 137 5.52 7.53 -2.44
N MET A 138 5.08 6.29 -2.73
CA MET A 138 4.72 5.84 -4.07
C MET A 138 3.62 6.69 -4.71
N GLN A 139 2.55 6.98 -3.97
CA GLN A 139 1.45 7.79 -4.49
C GLN A 139 1.88 9.24 -4.75
N LEU A 140 2.80 9.77 -3.94
CA LEU A 140 3.39 11.09 -4.15
C LEU A 140 4.26 11.10 -5.42
N ILE A 141 5.14 10.11 -5.58
CA ILE A 141 5.95 9.93 -6.81
C ILE A 141 5.04 9.86 -8.03
N TYR A 142 4.02 9.02 -7.99
CA TYR A 142 3.10 8.85 -9.12
C TYR A 142 2.31 10.11 -9.45
N TRP A 143 1.88 10.86 -8.42
CA TRP A 143 1.24 12.15 -8.61
C TRP A 143 2.17 13.16 -9.32
N CYS A 144 3.43 13.26 -8.88
CA CYS A 144 4.44 14.10 -9.52
C CYS A 144 4.68 13.68 -10.98
N MET A 145 4.82 12.37 -11.22
CA MET A 145 5.00 11.83 -12.57
C MET A 145 3.84 12.23 -13.50
N ASN A 146 2.59 12.15 -13.02
CA ASN A 146 1.42 12.56 -13.81
C ASN A 146 1.46 14.03 -14.20
N LYS A 147 2.07 14.90 -13.39
CA LYS A 147 2.20 16.34 -13.69
C LYS A 147 3.28 16.65 -14.72
N ILE A 148 4.35 15.86 -14.74
CA ILE A 148 5.49 16.07 -15.64
C ILE A 148 5.24 15.39 -16.99
N THR A 149 4.53 14.26 -16.99
CA THR A 149 4.37 13.42 -18.19
C THR A 149 3.20 13.88 -19.05
N PRO A 150 3.42 14.23 -20.33
CA PRO A 150 2.35 14.57 -21.24
C PRO A 150 1.36 13.43 -21.41
N GLU A 151 0.06 13.72 -21.35
CA GLU A 151 -1.01 12.72 -21.36
C GLU A 151 -0.94 11.80 -22.60
N LYS A 152 -0.60 12.36 -23.75
CA LYS A 152 -0.46 11.63 -25.03
C LYS A 152 0.52 10.47 -24.96
N TYR A 153 1.62 10.62 -24.22
CA TYR A 153 2.71 9.63 -24.15
C TYR A 153 2.75 8.87 -22.82
N ARG A 154 1.86 9.20 -21.89
CA ARG A 154 1.86 8.70 -20.51
C ARG A 154 1.93 7.17 -20.44
N THR A 155 1.07 6.49 -21.17
CA THR A 155 1.03 5.01 -21.16
C THR A 155 2.35 4.39 -21.62
N ILE A 156 2.92 4.89 -22.71
CA ILE A 156 4.19 4.36 -23.26
C ILE A 156 5.33 4.62 -22.29
N ILE A 157 5.45 5.86 -21.79
CA ILE A 157 6.50 6.24 -20.83
C ILE A 157 6.40 5.38 -19.56
N TYR A 158 5.19 5.15 -19.04
CA TYR A 158 4.99 4.35 -17.84
C TYR A 158 5.28 2.86 -18.05
N LEU A 159 4.98 2.31 -19.21
CA LEU A 159 5.36 0.94 -19.55
C LEU A 159 6.87 0.78 -19.65
N ILE A 160 7.56 1.73 -20.32
CA ILE A 160 9.02 1.73 -20.38
C ILE A 160 9.62 1.85 -18.99
N LEU A 161 9.13 2.78 -18.17
CA LEU A 161 9.61 2.96 -16.80
C LEU A 161 9.39 1.69 -15.95
N THR A 162 8.23 1.06 -16.10
CA THR A 162 7.92 -0.24 -15.45
C THR A 162 8.95 -1.30 -15.83
N ALA A 163 9.26 -1.45 -17.12
CA ALA A 163 10.25 -2.41 -17.58
C ALA A 163 11.66 -2.09 -17.04
N VAL A 164 12.05 -0.83 -17.06
CA VAL A 164 13.34 -0.37 -16.51
C VAL A 164 13.45 -0.69 -15.02
N ILE A 165 12.45 -0.33 -14.23
CA ILE A 165 12.46 -0.62 -12.78
C ILE A 165 12.51 -2.13 -12.52
N MET A 166 11.80 -2.95 -13.28
CA MET A 166 11.82 -4.41 -13.13
C MET A 166 13.18 -5.02 -13.46
N ILE A 167 13.89 -4.48 -14.47
CA ILE A 167 15.23 -4.95 -14.83
C ILE A 167 16.26 -4.59 -13.76
N TRP A 168 16.22 -3.38 -13.21
CA TRP A 168 17.17 -2.89 -12.19
C TRP A 168 16.64 -2.99 -10.76
N ASN A 169 15.74 -3.92 -10.50
CA ASN A 169 15.06 -4.03 -9.20
C ASN A 169 16.03 -4.27 -8.04
N GLU A 170 17.05 -5.12 -8.21
CA GLU A 170 18.01 -5.43 -7.15
C GLU A 170 18.96 -4.25 -6.88
N GLU A 171 19.37 -3.53 -7.92
CA GLU A 171 20.18 -2.33 -7.79
C GLU A 171 19.41 -1.23 -7.05
N ILE A 172 18.15 -1.00 -7.43
CA ILE A 172 17.28 -0.01 -6.77
C ILE A 172 17.13 -0.32 -5.29
N LYS A 173 16.93 -1.59 -4.95
CA LYS A 173 16.80 -2.05 -3.58
C LYS A 173 18.05 -1.79 -2.74
N SER A 174 19.24 -1.87 -3.33
CA SER A 174 20.52 -1.70 -2.65
C SER A 174 20.87 -0.26 -2.30
N TYR A 175 20.26 0.73 -2.98
CA TYR A 175 20.55 2.14 -2.73
C TYR A 175 19.90 2.64 -1.43
N PRO A 176 20.68 3.25 -0.52
CA PRO A 176 20.13 3.86 0.67
C PRO A 176 19.31 5.10 0.30
N THR A 177 18.09 5.19 0.76
CA THR A 177 17.23 6.36 0.53
C THR A 177 16.49 6.76 1.78
N ILE A 178 16.18 8.04 1.86
CA ILE A 178 15.35 8.60 2.93
C ILE A 178 13.91 8.10 2.74
N PHE A 179 13.22 7.79 3.84
CA PHE A 179 11.79 7.52 3.84
C PHE A 179 11.33 6.43 2.87
N MET A 180 12.13 5.36 2.72
CA MET A 180 11.77 4.20 1.89
C MET A 180 11.45 4.54 0.42
N PHE A 181 12.02 5.60 -0.12
CA PHE A 181 11.80 5.96 -1.53
C PHE A 181 12.27 4.86 -2.49
N ASN A 182 13.37 4.16 -2.17
CA ASN A 182 13.81 2.99 -2.94
C ASN A 182 12.72 1.90 -2.99
N ASN A 183 12.11 1.57 -1.84
CA ASN A 183 11.02 0.61 -1.78
C ASN A 183 9.81 1.11 -2.59
N ALA A 184 9.48 2.40 -2.49
CA ALA A 184 8.39 2.99 -3.25
C ALA A 184 8.63 2.91 -4.76
N VAL A 185 9.86 3.13 -5.23
CA VAL A 185 10.25 2.99 -6.65
C VAL A 185 10.22 1.51 -7.06
N GLN A 186 10.75 0.60 -6.23
CA GLN A 186 10.78 -0.84 -6.49
C GLN A 186 9.36 -1.41 -6.72
N TRP A 187 8.38 -0.98 -5.93
CA TRP A 187 7.00 -1.46 -6.03
C TRP A 187 6.12 -0.64 -6.99
N LEU A 188 6.62 0.47 -7.53
CA LEU A 188 5.91 1.36 -8.44
C LEU A 188 5.36 0.66 -9.70
N PRO A 189 6.03 -0.35 -10.31
CA PRO A 189 5.50 -1.10 -11.44
C PRO A 189 4.09 -1.66 -11.21
N TYR A 190 3.84 -2.28 -10.07
CA TYR A 190 2.53 -2.85 -9.74
C TYR A 190 1.45 -1.79 -9.63
N PHE A 191 1.79 -0.65 -9.05
CA PHE A 191 0.88 0.50 -8.96
C PHE A 191 0.54 1.07 -10.34
N ILE A 192 1.56 1.26 -11.19
CA ILE A 192 1.38 1.74 -12.58
C ILE A 192 0.45 0.80 -13.35
N ILE A 193 0.72 -0.51 -13.30
CA ILE A 193 -0.11 -1.52 -13.96
C ILE A 193 -1.54 -1.49 -13.43
N GLY A 194 -1.72 -1.35 -12.12
CA GLY A 194 -3.03 -1.21 -11.50
C GLY A 194 -3.79 0.00 -12.00
N ASN A 195 -3.13 1.15 -12.15
CA ASN A 195 -3.76 2.36 -12.64
C ASN A 195 -4.09 2.31 -14.14
N LEU A 196 -3.17 1.81 -14.97
CA LEU A 196 -3.36 1.77 -16.42
C LEU A 196 -4.37 0.72 -16.87
N PHE A 197 -4.35 -0.46 -16.26
CA PHE A 197 -5.08 -1.63 -16.74
C PHE A 197 -6.19 -2.11 -15.81
N GLY A 198 -6.25 -1.65 -14.57
CA GLY A 198 -7.17 -2.16 -13.57
C GLY A 198 -8.64 -2.09 -13.99
N LEU A 199 -9.08 -0.98 -14.60
CA LEU A 199 -10.46 -0.85 -15.10
C LEU A 199 -10.78 -1.81 -16.26
N LYS A 200 -9.80 -2.06 -17.14
CA LYS A 200 -9.98 -3.02 -18.23
C LYS A 200 -10.06 -4.45 -17.69
N LEU A 201 -9.17 -4.78 -16.77
CA LEU A 201 -9.14 -6.08 -16.13
C LEU A 201 -10.43 -6.36 -15.34
N SER A 202 -10.95 -5.38 -14.59
CA SER A 202 -12.20 -5.55 -13.85
C SER A 202 -13.40 -5.81 -14.77
N ARG A 203 -13.47 -5.15 -15.92
CA ARG A 203 -14.52 -5.41 -16.91
C ARG A 203 -14.40 -6.82 -17.49
N LEU A 204 -13.21 -7.23 -17.87
CA LEU A 204 -12.96 -8.59 -18.38
C LEU A 204 -13.39 -9.67 -17.38
N ILE A 205 -13.12 -9.47 -16.09
CA ILE A 205 -13.52 -10.40 -15.02
C ILE A 205 -15.04 -10.43 -14.85
N LEU A 206 -15.69 -9.25 -14.88
CA LEU A 206 -17.13 -9.13 -14.67
C LEU A 206 -17.95 -9.61 -15.88
N ASP A 207 -17.42 -9.43 -17.10
CA ASP A 207 -18.06 -9.84 -18.34
C ASP A 207 -17.83 -11.35 -18.63
N TYR A 208 -16.98 -12.03 -17.85
CA TYR A 208 -16.76 -13.46 -18.00
C TYR A 208 -18.01 -14.23 -17.55
N PRO A 209 -18.64 -15.03 -18.44
CA PRO A 209 -19.90 -15.68 -18.11
C PRO A 209 -19.70 -16.62 -16.91
N SER A 210 -20.53 -16.44 -15.89
CA SER A 210 -20.50 -17.20 -14.62
C SER A 210 -20.54 -18.73 -14.75
N LYS A 211 -20.83 -19.23 -15.94
CA LYS A 211 -20.82 -20.68 -16.26
C LYS A 211 -19.48 -21.37 -16.01
N TYR A 212 -18.37 -20.64 -16.04
CA TYR A 212 -17.03 -21.20 -15.83
C TYR A 212 -16.54 -21.10 -14.38
N ILE A 213 -17.21 -20.32 -13.52
CA ILE A 213 -16.87 -20.20 -12.10
C ILE A 213 -17.34 -21.43 -11.31
N ILE A 214 -18.39 -22.12 -11.78
CA ILE A 214 -19.00 -23.29 -11.10
C ILE A 214 -18.18 -24.58 -11.26
N VAL A 215 -17.17 -24.60 -12.14
CA VAL A 215 -16.34 -25.80 -12.39
C VAL A 215 -15.14 -25.89 -11.42
N LEU A 216 -14.91 -24.87 -10.59
CA LEU A 216 -13.79 -24.84 -9.63
C LEU A 216 -14.24 -24.89 -8.15
N THR A 217 -15.52 -25.13 -7.88
CA THR A 217 -16.06 -25.48 -6.57
C THR A 217 -16.47 -26.94 -6.50
#